data_9e923405b5c87adc97a46f741442b6f7
#
_entry.id   9e923405b5c87adc97a46f741442b6f7
#
_cell.length_a   1.000
_cell.length_b   1.000
_cell.length_c   1.000
_cell.angle_alpha   90.00
_cell.angle_beta   90.00
_cell.angle_gamma   90.00
#
_symmetry.space_group_name_H-M   'P 1'
#
loop_
_entity.id
_entity.type
_entity.pdbx_description
1 polymer ?
#
loop_
_entity_poly.entity_id
_entity_poly.type
_entity_poly.pdbx_seq_one_letter_code
_entity_poly.pdbx_strand_id
1 'polypeptide(L)'
;PTEIAAYVQDQMEFNDMILNVGLRFDGFDAGSDQGVWASDAVTDAGADATLNPFDPSKRSATTMKTQISPRLGASFPIGDDMAFRYAYGSFFQRPELYSLLNNHMAQMDGGTESGFFIYLGNADLDPMKTSIYEMGLQYSLSSDLKLDVAGYHKDISSILASQEVYSIPFQDTESGDWGEGDAFEAAHYSVMVSDHFGDVRGLEFSLSKTGQSGLTGRASYTYSIARGTASDKINAGNGSLTQDGGFVAANVLTMTTLDWHRPHILNGFIDYHLEMGGLLQRAGANLTFNVQSGLPVSARSGAGGASLKERAPSTMEVNLKLDTRLSLGPVSPTVYLLVENVLNRQNVVAIADGGSFFDEASDYHDIAAGPTNNLLAYGKPMTINFGLQINY
;
A
#
# COMPACT_ATOMS: atom_id res chain seq x y z
N PRO A 1 5.43 -12.93 -21.85
CA PRO A 1 4.64 -11.71 -21.82
C PRO A 1 5.16 -10.69 -22.82
N THR A 2 4.25 -9.91 -23.40
CA THR A 2 4.56 -8.82 -24.32
C THR A 2 4.05 -7.51 -23.73
N GLU A 3 4.87 -6.45 -23.76
CA GLU A 3 4.50 -5.12 -23.28
C GLU A 3 4.86 -4.09 -24.34
N ILE A 4 3.89 -3.22 -24.66
CA ILE A 4 4.05 -2.16 -25.64
C ILE A 4 3.57 -0.86 -25.02
N ALA A 5 4.36 0.21 -25.14
CA ALA A 5 3.96 1.53 -24.71
C ALA A 5 4.41 2.60 -25.68
N ALA A 6 3.55 3.60 -25.90
CA ALA A 6 3.87 4.78 -26.68
C ALA A 6 3.25 6.02 -26.01
N TYR A 7 3.88 7.17 -26.12
CA TYR A 7 3.33 8.40 -25.59
C TYR A 7 3.66 9.60 -26.48
N VAL A 8 2.80 10.60 -26.39
CA VAL A 8 3.01 11.93 -26.95
C VAL A 8 2.64 12.96 -25.87
N GLN A 9 3.43 14.00 -25.75
CA GLN A 9 3.21 15.06 -24.76
C GLN A 9 3.64 16.38 -25.37
N ASP A 10 2.89 17.45 -25.06
CA ASP A 10 3.19 18.81 -25.43
C ASP A 10 3.10 19.73 -24.20
N GLN A 11 3.97 20.70 -24.12
CA GLN A 11 3.96 21.76 -23.13
C GLN A 11 3.80 23.09 -23.86
N MET A 12 2.69 23.74 -23.58
CA MET A 12 2.35 25.03 -24.16
C MET A 12 2.49 26.12 -23.08
N GLU A 13 3.27 27.16 -23.40
CA GLU A 13 3.48 28.31 -22.52
C GLU A 13 2.76 29.52 -23.10
N PHE A 14 1.82 30.02 -22.35
CA PHE A 14 1.11 31.26 -22.60
C PHE A 14 1.60 32.32 -21.60
N ASN A 15 1.29 33.61 -21.84
CA ASN A 15 1.79 34.69 -20.97
C ASN A 15 1.51 34.45 -19.47
N ASP A 16 0.32 33.87 -19.16
CA ASP A 16 -0.19 33.72 -17.80
C ASP A 16 -0.57 32.26 -17.48
N MET A 17 -0.14 31.29 -18.30
CA MET A 17 -0.52 29.89 -18.10
C MET A 17 0.49 28.94 -18.74
N ILE A 18 0.82 27.89 -18.03
CA ILE A 18 1.54 26.72 -18.57
C ILE A 18 0.53 25.56 -18.65
N LEU A 19 0.37 25.00 -19.84
CA LEU A 19 -0.50 23.87 -20.09
C LEU A 19 0.32 22.67 -20.57
N ASN A 20 0.21 21.53 -19.89
CA ASN A 20 0.82 20.26 -20.28
C ASN A 20 -0.30 19.30 -20.70
N VAL A 21 -0.23 18.79 -21.90
CA VAL A 21 -1.19 17.81 -22.42
C VAL A 21 -0.42 16.59 -22.90
N GLY A 22 -0.86 15.41 -22.50
CA GLY A 22 -0.23 14.16 -22.89
C GLY A 22 -1.23 13.04 -23.11
N LEU A 23 -0.86 12.13 -23.95
CA LEU A 23 -1.58 10.89 -24.21
C LEU A 23 -0.59 9.72 -24.22
N ARG A 24 -0.90 8.69 -23.48
CA ARG A 24 -0.10 7.47 -23.42
C ARG A 24 -0.97 6.27 -23.78
N PHE A 25 -0.45 5.44 -24.66
CA PHE A 25 -0.98 4.11 -24.97
C PHE A 25 -0.12 3.07 -24.24
N ASP A 26 -0.78 2.14 -23.56
CA ASP A 26 -0.17 0.97 -22.93
C ASP A 26 -0.90 -0.29 -23.43
N GLY A 27 -0.13 -1.32 -23.74
CA GLY A 27 -0.63 -2.65 -24.10
C GLY A 27 0.20 -3.72 -23.38
N PHE A 28 -0.48 -4.70 -22.82
CA PHE A 28 0.14 -5.81 -22.11
C PHE A 28 -0.58 -7.12 -22.44
N ASP A 29 0.20 -8.17 -22.71
CA ASP A 29 -0.26 -9.55 -22.87
C ASP A 29 0.64 -10.46 -22.04
N ALA A 30 0.06 -11.25 -21.16
CA ALA A 30 0.79 -12.22 -20.36
C ALA A 30 1.44 -13.31 -21.21
N GLY A 31 0.93 -13.56 -22.43
CA GLY A 31 1.50 -14.50 -23.40
C GLY A 31 1.55 -15.92 -22.88
N SER A 32 0.50 -16.37 -22.21
CA SER A 32 0.44 -17.72 -21.67
C SER A 32 -0.06 -18.72 -22.70
N ASP A 33 0.82 -19.55 -23.22
CA ASP A 33 0.46 -20.69 -24.08
C ASP A 33 -0.36 -21.74 -23.31
N GLN A 34 -0.25 -21.74 -21.98
CA GLN A 34 -0.99 -22.63 -21.10
C GLN A 34 -2.44 -22.21 -20.91
N GLY A 35 -2.83 -21.06 -21.45
CA GLY A 35 -4.16 -20.50 -21.36
C GLY A 35 -4.49 -19.98 -19.95
N VAL A 36 -5.61 -19.33 -19.90
CA VAL A 36 -6.22 -18.84 -18.68
C VAL A 36 -7.25 -19.86 -18.25
N TRP A 37 -7.38 -20.06 -16.97
CA TRP A 37 -8.57 -20.69 -16.42
C TRP A 37 -9.77 -19.83 -16.83
N ALA A 38 -10.70 -20.39 -17.58
CA ALA A 38 -11.89 -19.65 -17.93
C ALA A 38 -12.53 -19.14 -16.64
N SER A 39 -12.81 -17.83 -16.57
CA SER A 39 -13.49 -17.24 -15.40
C SER A 39 -14.76 -17.99 -15.02
N ASP A 40 -15.45 -18.50 -16.03
CA ASP A 40 -16.67 -19.29 -15.92
C ASP A 40 -16.40 -20.65 -15.24
N ALA A 41 -15.26 -21.27 -15.46
CA ALA A 41 -14.90 -22.51 -14.77
C ALA A 41 -14.64 -22.30 -13.27
N VAL A 42 -14.24 -21.09 -12.90
CA VAL A 42 -14.00 -20.70 -11.50
C VAL A 42 -15.32 -20.36 -10.80
N THR A 43 -16.24 -19.68 -11.50
CA THR A 43 -17.55 -19.29 -10.95
C THR A 43 -18.57 -20.43 -11.01
N ASP A 44 -18.53 -21.25 -12.03
CA ASP A 44 -19.45 -22.39 -12.19
C ASP A 44 -19.00 -23.66 -11.44
N ALA A 45 -17.73 -23.74 -11.02
CA ALA A 45 -17.23 -24.86 -10.23
C ALA A 45 -18.00 -25.04 -8.90
N GLY A 46 -18.64 -24.00 -8.39
CA GLY A 46 -19.57 -24.08 -7.27
C GLY A 46 -20.90 -24.77 -7.60
N ALA A 47 -21.25 -24.90 -8.88
CA ALA A 47 -22.51 -25.47 -9.32
C ALA A 47 -22.40 -26.90 -9.93
N ASP A 48 -21.21 -27.26 -10.43
CA ASP A 48 -21.00 -28.56 -11.08
C ASP A 48 -19.74 -29.28 -10.54
N ALA A 49 -19.98 -30.27 -9.73
CA ALA A 49 -19.00 -31.12 -9.08
C ALA A 49 -18.04 -31.88 -10.01
N THR A 50 -18.29 -31.87 -11.30
CA THR A 50 -17.48 -32.59 -12.28
C THR A 50 -16.40 -31.71 -12.95
N LEU A 51 -16.37 -30.44 -12.63
CA LEU A 51 -15.43 -29.50 -13.25
C LEU A 51 -14.06 -29.57 -12.57
N ASN A 52 -13.11 -30.22 -13.21
CA ASN A 52 -11.70 -30.13 -12.85
C ASN A 52 -11.18 -28.74 -13.27
N PRO A 53 -10.87 -27.82 -12.34
CA PRO A 53 -10.36 -26.51 -12.69
C PRO A 53 -8.97 -26.59 -13.36
N PHE A 54 -8.31 -27.74 -13.29
CA PHE A 54 -7.02 -28.02 -13.92
C PHE A 54 -7.16 -28.71 -15.29
N ASP A 55 -8.37 -28.84 -15.84
CA ASP A 55 -8.57 -29.43 -17.17
C ASP A 55 -7.96 -28.54 -18.27
N PRO A 56 -6.90 -28.98 -18.95
CA PRO A 56 -6.26 -28.19 -20.01
C PRO A 56 -7.21 -27.82 -21.15
N SER A 57 -8.27 -28.58 -21.36
CA SER A 57 -9.24 -28.32 -22.44
C SER A 57 -10.12 -27.10 -22.19
N LYS A 58 -10.20 -26.62 -20.96
CA LYS A 58 -11.01 -25.46 -20.54
C LYS A 58 -10.18 -24.16 -20.45
N ARG A 59 -8.92 -24.17 -20.88
CA ARG A 59 -8.08 -22.98 -20.89
C ARG A 59 -8.36 -22.14 -22.13
N SER A 60 -8.47 -20.83 -21.93
CA SER A 60 -8.57 -19.85 -23.01
C SER A 60 -7.25 -19.12 -23.22
N ALA A 61 -6.98 -18.68 -24.45
CA ALA A 61 -5.80 -17.85 -24.74
C ALA A 61 -5.91 -16.50 -24.03
N THR A 62 -4.77 -15.96 -23.60
CA THR A 62 -4.70 -14.60 -23.08
C THR A 62 -5.04 -13.56 -24.15
N THR A 63 -5.60 -12.44 -23.72
CA THR A 63 -5.90 -11.31 -24.59
C THR A 63 -5.02 -10.11 -24.24
N MET A 64 -4.65 -9.34 -25.27
CA MET A 64 -3.91 -8.10 -25.02
C MET A 64 -4.80 -7.09 -24.32
N LYS A 65 -4.41 -6.68 -23.12
CA LYS A 65 -5.06 -5.61 -22.36
C LYS A 65 -4.48 -4.28 -22.78
N THR A 66 -5.32 -3.34 -23.19
CA THR A 66 -4.87 -2.04 -23.68
C THR A 66 -5.55 -0.89 -22.96
N GLN A 67 -4.86 0.23 -22.83
CA GLN A 67 -5.40 1.47 -22.28
C GLN A 67 -4.81 2.70 -22.97
N ILE A 68 -5.66 3.71 -23.13
CA ILE A 68 -5.25 5.06 -23.48
C ILE A 68 -5.36 5.91 -22.20
N SER A 69 -4.26 6.53 -21.81
CA SER A 69 -4.11 7.27 -20.56
C SER A 69 -3.85 8.75 -20.84
N PRO A 70 -4.89 9.59 -20.80
CA PRO A 70 -4.74 11.04 -20.93
C PRO A 70 -4.10 11.63 -19.68
N ARG A 71 -3.33 12.71 -19.90
CA ARG A 71 -2.71 13.53 -18.85
C ARG A 71 -2.90 15.00 -19.18
N LEU A 72 -3.32 15.76 -18.20
CA LEU A 72 -3.54 17.20 -18.31
C LEU A 72 -2.95 17.86 -17.07
N GLY A 73 -2.12 18.86 -17.26
CA GLY A 73 -1.62 19.74 -16.21
C GLY A 73 -1.79 21.18 -16.62
N ALA A 74 -2.32 22.00 -15.74
CA ALA A 74 -2.41 23.44 -15.94
C ALA A 74 -1.86 24.17 -14.73
N SER A 75 -1.06 25.19 -14.95
CA SER A 75 -0.56 26.07 -13.89
C SER A 75 -0.67 27.53 -14.36
N PHE A 76 -1.21 28.36 -13.51
CA PHE A 76 -1.31 29.79 -13.80
C PHE A 76 -1.07 30.62 -12.53
N PRO A 77 -0.33 31.73 -12.66
CA PRO A 77 -0.09 32.66 -11.56
C PRO A 77 -1.38 33.40 -11.20
N ILE A 78 -1.55 33.69 -9.92
CA ILE A 78 -2.58 34.56 -9.38
C ILE A 78 -1.86 35.71 -8.66
N GLY A 79 -1.61 36.81 -9.38
CA GLY A 79 -0.73 37.87 -8.91
C GLY A 79 0.74 37.41 -8.83
N ASP A 80 1.53 38.11 -8.02
CA ASP A 80 2.99 37.92 -7.96
C ASP A 80 3.43 36.78 -7.03
N ASP A 81 2.60 36.43 -6.06
CA ASP A 81 2.97 35.54 -4.95
C ASP A 81 2.24 34.18 -4.97
N MET A 82 1.25 34.00 -5.81
CA MET A 82 0.45 32.78 -5.84
C MET A 82 0.46 32.12 -7.22
N ALA A 83 0.42 30.78 -7.22
CA ALA A 83 0.15 29.97 -8.41
C ALA A 83 -0.88 28.91 -8.11
N PHE A 84 -1.87 28.83 -8.95
CA PHE A 84 -2.84 27.73 -8.95
C PHE A 84 -2.35 26.65 -9.90
N ARG A 85 -2.55 25.39 -9.53
CA ARG A 85 -2.27 24.25 -10.39
C ARG A 85 -3.43 23.27 -10.38
N TYR A 86 -3.64 22.65 -11.53
CA TYR A 86 -4.56 21.54 -11.70
C TYR A 86 -3.83 20.42 -12.44
N ALA A 87 -4.05 19.19 -12.02
CA ALA A 87 -3.56 18.01 -12.71
C ALA A 87 -4.64 16.93 -12.78
N TYR A 88 -4.70 16.29 -13.94
CA TYR A 88 -5.48 15.09 -14.18
C TYR A 88 -4.57 14.07 -14.87
N GLY A 89 -4.64 12.81 -14.43
CA GLY A 89 -3.91 11.74 -15.09
C GLY A 89 -4.60 10.40 -14.90
N SER A 90 -4.60 9.61 -15.96
CA SER A 90 -4.96 8.21 -15.91
C SER A 90 -3.70 7.36 -16.01
N PHE A 91 -3.61 6.30 -15.21
CA PHE A 91 -2.43 5.46 -15.09
C PHE A 91 -2.81 4.01 -15.24
N PHE A 92 -1.95 3.28 -15.91
CA PHE A 92 -2.05 1.86 -16.16
C PHE A 92 -0.94 1.15 -15.38
N GLN A 93 -1.30 0.17 -14.57
CA GLN A 93 -0.35 -0.62 -13.81
C GLN A 93 -0.58 -2.11 -14.09
N ARG A 94 0.38 -2.71 -14.78
CA ARG A 94 0.39 -4.13 -15.05
C ARG A 94 0.40 -4.96 -13.76
N PRO A 95 -0.36 -6.06 -13.67
CA PRO A 95 -0.23 -7.02 -12.59
C PRO A 95 1.18 -7.59 -12.48
N GLU A 96 1.57 -7.98 -11.28
CA GLU A 96 2.83 -8.70 -11.08
C GLU A 96 2.82 -10.05 -11.79
N LEU A 97 3.96 -10.46 -12.35
CA LEU A 97 4.07 -11.74 -13.07
C LEU A 97 3.70 -12.94 -12.19
N TYR A 98 3.96 -12.86 -10.90
CA TYR A 98 3.53 -13.88 -9.95
C TYR A 98 2.02 -14.03 -9.92
N SER A 99 1.28 -12.94 -9.89
CA SER A 99 -0.20 -12.96 -9.88
C SER A 99 -0.80 -13.46 -11.19
N LEU A 100 -0.05 -13.35 -12.29
CA LEU A 100 -0.47 -13.79 -13.62
C LEU A 100 -0.11 -15.27 -13.88
N LEU A 101 1.07 -15.71 -13.48
CA LEU A 101 1.69 -16.95 -13.96
C LEU A 101 1.99 -17.97 -12.87
N ASN A 102 1.54 -17.73 -11.63
CA ASN A 102 1.76 -18.68 -10.54
C ASN A 102 0.89 -19.91 -10.65
N ASN A 103 1.33 -20.89 -11.44
CA ASN A 103 0.69 -22.21 -11.58
C ASN A 103 1.52 -23.32 -10.92
N HIS A 104 2.59 -22.96 -10.24
CA HIS A 104 3.59 -23.89 -9.74
C HIS A 104 3.04 -24.91 -8.72
N MET A 105 2.06 -24.49 -7.92
CA MET A 105 1.50 -25.37 -6.88
C MET A 105 0.39 -26.30 -7.39
N ALA A 106 -0.18 -26.02 -8.56
CA ALA A 106 -1.22 -26.86 -9.18
C ALA A 106 -0.67 -28.19 -9.74
N GLN A 107 0.65 -28.34 -9.81
CA GLN A 107 1.32 -29.55 -10.31
C GLN A 107 1.77 -30.49 -9.19
N MET A 108 1.46 -30.23 -7.94
CA MET A 108 1.73 -31.17 -6.87
C MET A 108 0.73 -32.32 -6.95
N ASP A 109 1.13 -33.33 -7.68
CA ASP A 109 0.49 -34.62 -7.79
C ASP A 109 0.26 -35.22 -6.38
N GLY A 110 -0.97 -35.42 -5.99
CA GLY A 110 -1.39 -36.33 -4.92
C GLY A 110 -1.09 -35.94 -3.48
N GLY A 111 -0.77 -34.71 -3.16
CA GLY A 111 -0.48 -34.26 -1.79
C GLY A 111 -1.73 -33.77 -1.03
N THR A 112 -2.60 -34.65 -0.59
CA THR A 112 -3.80 -34.34 0.20
C THR A 112 -3.55 -34.09 1.68
N GLU A 113 -2.29 -33.95 2.11
CA GLU A 113 -1.99 -33.90 3.55
C GLU A 113 -1.46 -32.56 4.04
N SER A 114 -1.95 -31.44 3.63
CA SER A 114 -1.80 -30.26 4.50
C SER A 114 -2.60 -29.10 3.97
N GLY A 115 -3.39 -28.49 4.84
CA GLY A 115 -4.20 -27.30 4.62
C GLY A 115 -3.42 -26.06 4.16
N PHE A 116 -2.62 -26.17 3.11
CA PHE A 116 -1.97 -25.05 2.46
C PHE A 116 -2.92 -24.44 1.44
N PHE A 117 -3.24 -23.18 1.64
CA PHE A 117 -3.95 -22.38 0.64
C PHE A 117 -3.10 -22.29 -0.63
N ILE A 118 -3.61 -22.82 -1.72
CA ILE A 118 -2.97 -22.72 -3.02
C ILE A 118 -3.48 -21.46 -3.70
N TYR A 119 -2.57 -20.53 -4.04
CA TYR A 119 -2.88 -19.36 -4.82
C TYR A 119 -2.56 -19.62 -6.29
N LEU A 120 -3.60 -19.59 -7.14
CA LEU A 120 -3.44 -19.73 -8.58
C LEU A 120 -3.36 -18.34 -9.22
N GLY A 121 -2.36 -18.16 -10.08
CA GLY A 121 -2.26 -17.00 -10.94
C GLY A 121 -3.36 -17.03 -12.01
N ASN A 122 -3.75 -15.85 -12.47
CA ASN A 122 -4.68 -15.68 -13.56
C ASN A 122 -4.03 -14.81 -14.65
N ALA A 123 -3.70 -15.40 -15.77
CA ALA A 123 -3.00 -14.71 -16.86
C ALA A 123 -3.88 -13.68 -17.61
N ASP A 124 -5.18 -13.67 -17.37
CA ASP A 124 -6.13 -12.71 -17.99
C ASP A 124 -6.56 -11.58 -17.03
N LEU A 125 -5.82 -11.37 -15.93
CA LEU A 125 -6.09 -10.24 -15.04
C LEU A 125 -6.04 -8.91 -15.79
N ASP A 126 -7.03 -8.07 -15.50
CA ASP A 126 -7.00 -6.70 -15.97
C ASP A 126 -5.95 -5.87 -15.21
N PRO A 127 -5.22 -5.00 -15.91
CA PRO A 127 -4.33 -4.05 -15.26
C PRO A 127 -5.09 -3.10 -14.35
N MET A 128 -4.49 -2.78 -13.21
CA MET A 128 -5.05 -1.78 -12.32
C MET A 128 -5.01 -0.40 -12.99
N LYS A 129 -6.12 0.32 -12.92
CA LYS A 129 -6.29 1.65 -13.47
C LYS A 129 -6.49 2.65 -12.35
N THR A 130 -5.73 3.74 -12.38
CA THR A 130 -5.88 4.82 -11.42
C THR A 130 -6.13 6.14 -12.14
N SER A 131 -7.23 6.80 -11.87
CA SER A 131 -7.50 8.17 -12.30
C SER A 131 -7.25 9.13 -11.14
N ILE A 132 -6.39 10.12 -11.33
CA ILE A 132 -6.01 11.10 -10.30
C ILE A 132 -6.46 12.47 -10.75
N TYR A 133 -7.15 13.16 -9.85
CA TYR A 133 -7.52 14.58 -9.95
C TYR A 133 -6.82 15.31 -8.81
N GLU A 134 -6.07 16.34 -9.14
CA GLU A 134 -5.37 17.17 -8.17
C GLU A 134 -5.58 18.65 -8.49
N MET A 135 -5.81 19.44 -7.45
CA MET A 135 -5.77 20.89 -7.54
C MET A 135 -4.99 21.44 -6.36
N GLY A 136 -4.16 22.43 -6.60
CA GLY A 136 -3.28 22.98 -5.59
C GLY A 136 -3.10 24.47 -5.74
N LEU A 137 -2.77 25.09 -4.62
CA LEU A 137 -2.41 26.50 -4.51
C LEU A 137 -1.04 26.59 -3.86
N GLN A 138 -0.12 27.22 -4.53
CA GLN A 138 1.17 27.57 -3.98
C GLN A 138 1.19 29.06 -3.66
N TYR A 139 1.59 29.43 -2.45
CA TYR A 139 1.64 30.80 -1.99
C TYR A 139 3.02 31.11 -1.37
N SER A 140 3.70 32.11 -1.93
CA SER A 140 4.95 32.66 -1.41
C SER A 140 4.63 33.68 -0.33
N LEU A 141 4.65 33.25 0.96
CA LEU A 141 4.39 34.13 2.10
C LEU A 141 5.48 35.18 2.28
N SER A 142 6.70 34.83 1.87
CA SER A 142 7.86 35.72 1.78
C SER A 142 8.86 35.15 0.77
N SER A 143 9.98 35.83 0.54
CA SER A 143 11.04 35.37 -0.38
C SER A 143 11.62 34.01 -0.01
N ASP A 144 11.47 33.57 1.25
CA ASP A 144 12.06 32.37 1.79
C ASP A 144 11.05 31.41 2.45
N LEU A 145 9.75 31.78 2.47
CA LEU A 145 8.70 30.97 3.08
C LEU A 145 7.56 30.71 2.08
N LYS A 146 7.31 29.45 1.81
CA LYS A 146 6.27 28.99 0.87
C LYS A 146 5.26 28.07 1.55
N LEU A 147 3.99 28.31 1.30
CA LEU A 147 2.88 27.45 1.64
C LEU A 147 2.37 26.76 0.37
N ASP A 148 2.20 25.48 0.43
CA ASP A 148 1.60 24.67 -0.62
C ASP A 148 0.39 23.93 -0.05
N VAL A 149 -0.75 24.06 -0.70
CA VAL A 149 -1.99 23.38 -0.32
C VAL A 149 -2.51 22.64 -1.53
N ALA A 150 -2.74 21.34 -1.42
CA ALA A 150 -3.28 20.54 -2.51
C ALA A 150 -4.43 19.64 -2.01
N GLY A 151 -5.46 19.54 -2.84
CA GLY A 151 -6.51 18.54 -2.69
C GLY A 151 -6.43 17.54 -3.82
N TYR A 152 -6.64 16.27 -3.52
CA TYR A 152 -6.61 15.21 -4.50
C TYR A 152 -7.73 14.18 -4.31
N HIS A 153 -8.09 13.57 -5.43
CA HIS A 153 -8.97 12.41 -5.48
C HIS A 153 -8.39 11.37 -6.45
N LYS A 154 -8.36 10.12 -6.02
CA LYS A 154 -7.87 8.97 -6.79
C LYS A 154 -8.96 7.93 -6.85
N ASP A 155 -9.40 7.59 -8.06
CA ASP A 155 -10.26 6.44 -8.33
C ASP A 155 -9.39 5.28 -8.80
N ILE A 156 -9.52 4.13 -8.16
CA ILE A 156 -8.74 2.93 -8.45
C ILE A 156 -9.71 1.83 -8.83
N SER A 157 -9.52 1.23 -9.99
CA SER A 157 -10.27 0.08 -10.47
C SER A 157 -9.34 -1.08 -10.83
N SER A 158 -9.90 -2.28 -10.90
CA SER A 158 -9.17 -3.51 -11.18
C SER A 158 -8.07 -3.77 -10.13
N ILE A 159 -8.36 -3.51 -8.87
CA ILE A 159 -7.47 -3.90 -7.76
C ILE A 159 -7.42 -5.42 -7.71
N LEU A 160 -6.20 -5.96 -7.60
CA LEU A 160 -5.99 -7.39 -7.49
C LEU A 160 -6.44 -7.90 -6.11
N ALA A 161 -7.13 -9.02 -6.14
CA ALA A 161 -7.56 -9.73 -4.96
C ALA A 161 -7.53 -11.23 -5.20
N SER A 162 -7.60 -12.02 -4.15
CA SER A 162 -7.81 -13.46 -4.25
C SER A 162 -9.27 -13.79 -3.99
N GLN A 163 -9.85 -14.60 -4.85
CA GLN A 163 -11.15 -15.21 -4.64
C GLN A 163 -10.95 -16.65 -4.25
N GLU A 164 -11.52 -17.04 -3.10
CA GLU A 164 -11.48 -18.42 -2.66
C GLU A 164 -12.48 -19.26 -3.48
N VAL A 165 -12.00 -20.40 -3.96
CA VAL A 165 -12.77 -21.38 -4.72
C VAL A 165 -12.69 -22.69 -3.99
N TYR A 166 -13.82 -23.29 -3.72
CA TYR A 166 -13.90 -24.60 -3.11
C TYR A 166 -13.95 -25.64 -4.21
N SER A 167 -12.95 -26.51 -4.27
CA SER A 167 -13.05 -27.69 -5.13
C SER A 167 -13.93 -28.73 -4.43
N ILE A 168 -14.69 -29.39 -5.23
CA ILE A 168 -15.59 -30.44 -4.85
C ILE A 168 -14.85 -31.66 -4.34
N PRO A 169 -15.53 -32.49 -3.53
CA PRO A 169 -14.93 -33.65 -2.90
C PRO A 169 -14.21 -34.53 -3.92
N PHE A 170 -12.95 -34.76 -3.66
CA PHE A 170 -12.16 -35.75 -4.39
C PHE A 170 -12.82 -37.11 -4.14
N GLN A 171 -13.34 -37.73 -5.17
CA GLN A 171 -13.80 -39.12 -5.12
C GLN A 171 -12.54 -40.00 -5.09
N ASP A 172 -12.32 -40.72 -4.00
CA ASP A 172 -11.29 -41.74 -3.98
C ASP A 172 -11.60 -42.76 -5.08
N THR A 173 -10.78 -42.73 -6.13
CA THR A 173 -10.97 -43.58 -7.29
C THR A 173 -10.68 -45.04 -7.03
N GLU A 174 -10.10 -45.41 -5.89
CA GLU A 174 -9.83 -46.82 -5.53
C GLU A 174 -10.98 -47.49 -4.78
N SER A 175 -11.78 -46.79 -4.03
CA SER A 175 -12.89 -47.41 -3.25
C SER A 175 -14.28 -47.23 -3.87
N GLY A 176 -14.48 -46.21 -4.68
CA GLY A 176 -15.78 -45.91 -5.26
C GLY A 176 -16.87 -45.56 -4.25
N ASP A 177 -16.51 -45.47 -3.00
CA ASP A 177 -17.43 -45.24 -1.89
C ASP A 177 -17.29 -43.82 -1.35
N TRP A 178 -18.38 -43.14 -1.14
CA TRP A 178 -18.45 -41.89 -0.41
C TRP A 178 -18.42 -42.26 1.08
N GLY A 179 -17.25 -42.22 1.69
CA GLY A 179 -17.08 -42.59 3.09
C GLY A 179 -18.04 -41.81 3.98
N GLU A 180 -18.99 -42.49 4.57
CA GLU A 180 -19.78 -41.97 5.69
C GLU A 180 -18.84 -41.81 6.88
N GLY A 181 -18.36 -40.59 7.13
CA GLY A 181 -17.75 -40.28 8.42
C GLY A 181 -16.48 -39.46 8.46
N ASP A 182 -15.76 -39.31 7.38
CA ASP A 182 -14.58 -38.46 7.39
C ASP A 182 -14.91 -37.09 6.80
N ALA A 183 -14.62 -36.05 7.60
CA ALA A 183 -14.85 -34.66 7.22
C ALA A 183 -14.30 -34.39 5.83
N PHE A 184 -15.13 -33.94 4.93
CA PHE A 184 -14.76 -33.50 3.60
C PHE A 184 -13.58 -32.53 3.68
N GLU A 185 -12.38 -32.98 3.40
CA GLU A 185 -11.27 -32.11 3.09
C GLU A 185 -11.46 -31.58 1.66
N ALA A 186 -12.35 -30.60 1.54
CA ALA A 186 -12.45 -29.85 0.31
C ALA A 186 -11.12 -29.16 0.07
N ALA A 187 -10.46 -29.44 -1.03
CA ALA A 187 -9.27 -28.70 -1.39
C ALA A 187 -9.65 -27.24 -1.65
N HIS A 188 -9.16 -26.36 -0.82
CA HIS A 188 -9.34 -24.94 -0.96
C HIS A 188 -8.24 -24.38 -1.85
N TYR A 189 -8.60 -23.62 -2.85
CA TYR A 189 -7.65 -22.83 -3.62
C TYR A 189 -8.19 -21.43 -3.84
N SER A 190 -7.31 -20.50 -4.04
CA SER A 190 -7.66 -19.11 -4.33
C SER A 190 -7.17 -18.74 -5.72
N VAL A 191 -7.99 -18.07 -6.49
CA VAL A 191 -7.65 -17.55 -7.82
C VAL A 191 -7.53 -16.03 -7.74
N MET A 192 -6.53 -15.49 -8.42
CA MET A 192 -6.38 -14.05 -8.53
C MET A 192 -7.45 -13.46 -9.43
N VAL A 193 -8.10 -12.41 -8.95
CA VAL A 193 -9.13 -11.63 -9.67
C VAL A 193 -8.75 -10.15 -9.71
N SER A 194 -9.34 -9.39 -10.62
CA SER A 194 -9.09 -7.95 -10.80
C SER A 194 -10.38 -7.12 -10.85
N ASP A 195 -11.35 -7.48 -10.04
CA ASP A 195 -12.69 -6.88 -10.00
C ASP A 195 -12.91 -5.92 -8.82
N HIS A 196 -11.90 -5.74 -7.98
CA HIS A 196 -11.97 -4.85 -6.84
C HIS A 196 -11.67 -3.39 -7.20
N PHE A 197 -12.12 -2.48 -6.36
CA PHE A 197 -11.98 -1.04 -6.57
C PHE A 197 -11.79 -0.28 -5.25
N GLY A 198 -11.34 0.97 -5.36
CA GLY A 198 -11.14 1.84 -4.21
C GLY A 198 -11.10 3.31 -4.57
N ASP A 199 -11.27 4.16 -3.57
CA ASP A 199 -11.07 5.60 -3.68
C ASP A 199 -10.15 6.12 -2.58
N VAL A 200 -9.33 7.09 -2.94
CA VAL A 200 -8.48 7.82 -2.00
C VAL A 200 -8.64 9.32 -2.25
N ARG A 201 -8.97 10.06 -1.22
CA ARG A 201 -9.09 11.51 -1.29
C ARG A 201 -8.40 12.16 -0.09
N GLY A 202 -7.83 13.32 -0.32
CA GLY A 202 -7.12 13.99 0.76
C GLY A 202 -6.79 15.44 0.49
N LEU A 203 -6.29 16.06 1.55
CA LEU A 203 -5.76 17.41 1.55
C LEU A 203 -4.33 17.35 2.07
N GLU A 204 -3.44 18.06 1.41
CA GLU A 204 -2.03 18.18 1.77
C GLU A 204 -1.70 19.65 2.02
N PHE A 205 -0.96 19.91 3.10
CA PHE A 205 -0.43 21.21 3.47
C PHE A 205 1.07 21.05 3.62
N SER A 206 1.85 21.89 2.98
CA SER A 206 3.30 21.88 3.10
C SER A 206 3.80 23.30 3.28
N LEU A 207 4.48 23.54 4.39
CA LEU A 207 5.18 24.79 4.68
C LEU A 207 6.68 24.54 4.55
N SER A 208 7.33 25.30 3.67
CA SER A 208 8.78 25.18 3.45
C SER A 208 9.46 26.50 3.61
N LYS A 209 10.52 26.51 4.42
CA LYS A 209 11.42 27.64 4.60
C LYS A 209 12.80 27.33 4.00
N THR A 210 13.24 28.18 3.08
CA THR A 210 14.55 28.12 2.44
C THR A 210 15.16 29.51 2.52
N GLY A 211 16.24 29.70 3.22
CA GLY A 211 16.77 31.07 3.34
C GLY A 211 18.21 31.11 3.79
N GLN A 212 18.79 32.31 3.67
CA GLN A 212 20.17 32.59 4.04
C GLN A 212 20.36 32.77 5.54
N SER A 213 19.29 32.70 6.34
CA SER A 213 19.33 32.94 7.79
C SER A 213 19.90 31.79 8.62
N GLY A 214 20.46 30.76 7.97
CA GLY A 214 20.90 29.53 8.64
C GLY A 214 19.78 28.60 9.07
N LEU A 215 18.50 29.00 8.96
CA LEU A 215 17.34 28.22 9.28
C LEU A 215 16.65 27.75 8.00
N THR A 216 16.59 26.44 7.79
CA THR A 216 15.81 25.77 6.75
C THR A 216 14.89 24.75 7.36
N GLY A 217 13.79 24.43 6.70
CA GLY A 217 12.88 23.43 7.22
C GLY A 217 11.69 23.19 6.30
N ARG A 218 11.03 22.09 6.56
CA ARG A 218 9.77 21.74 5.91
C ARG A 218 8.88 20.98 6.89
N ALA A 219 7.61 21.34 6.91
CA ALA A 219 6.58 20.58 7.59
C ALA A 219 5.48 20.26 6.58
N SER A 220 5.08 19.01 6.49
CA SER A 220 4.01 18.55 5.62
C SER A 220 2.99 17.78 6.43
N TYR A 221 1.74 18.16 6.26
CA TYR A 221 0.60 17.50 6.88
C TYR A 221 -0.36 17.01 5.80
N THR A 222 -0.72 15.73 5.89
CA THR A 222 -1.70 15.09 5.01
C THR A 222 -2.89 14.61 5.83
N TYR A 223 -4.08 15.01 5.41
CA TYR A 223 -5.32 14.39 5.82
C TYR A 223 -5.87 13.58 4.64
N SER A 224 -6.14 12.29 4.84
CA SER A 224 -6.67 11.45 3.77
C SER A 224 -7.73 10.48 4.26
N ILE A 225 -8.57 10.04 3.33
CA ILE A 225 -9.53 8.96 3.48
C ILE A 225 -9.26 7.98 2.35
N ALA A 226 -8.95 6.72 2.70
CA ALA A 226 -8.75 5.65 1.75
C ALA A 226 -9.73 4.52 2.04
N ARG A 227 -10.54 4.17 1.05
CA ARG A 227 -11.56 3.12 1.13
C ARG A 227 -11.47 2.23 -0.10
N GLY A 228 -11.83 0.98 0.04
CA GLY A 228 -11.83 0.02 -1.06
C GLY A 228 -12.51 -1.26 -0.68
N THR A 229 -12.65 -2.13 -1.65
CA THR A 229 -13.24 -3.46 -1.47
C THR A 229 -12.19 -4.51 -1.15
N ALA A 230 -10.90 -4.20 -1.40
CA ALA A 230 -9.75 -5.02 -1.02
C ALA A 230 -8.59 -4.15 -0.55
N SER A 231 -7.93 -4.56 0.52
CA SER A 231 -6.75 -3.89 1.07
C SER A 231 -5.45 -4.54 0.61
N ASP A 232 -5.49 -5.84 0.39
CA ASP A 232 -4.39 -6.70 -0.04
C ASP A 232 -4.91 -7.74 -1.01
N LYS A 233 -4.03 -8.20 -1.90
CA LYS A 233 -4.32 -9.25 -2.89
C LYS A 233 -4.63 -10.62 -2.26
N ILE A 234 -4.22 -10.85 -1.01
CA ILE A 234 -4.38 -12.15 -0.33
C ILE A 234 -5.64 -12.20 0.54
N ASN A 235 -6.07 -11.07 1.10
CA ASN A 235 -7.13 -11.02 2.11
C ASN A 235 -8.45 -10.40 1.62
N ALA A 236 -8.67 -10.37 0.31
CA ALA A 236 -9.91 -9.84 -0.22
C ALA A 236 -10.99 -10.91 -0.20
N GLY A 237 -11.92 -10.76 0.70
CA GLY A 237 -13.18 -11.50 0.69
C GLY A 237 -13.06 -12.97 1.07
N ASN A 238 -12.66 -13.25 2.28
CA ASN A 238 -12.86 -14.59 2.84
C ASN A 238 -14.36 -14.87 2.89
N GLY A 239 -14.84 -15.68 1.94
CA GLY A 239 -16.10 -16.37 2.07
C GLY A 239 -16.01 -17.24 3.32
N SER A 240 -16.86 -17.01 4.30
CA SER A 240 -16.90 -17.81 5.50
C SER A 240 -17.74 -19.06 5.23
N LEU A 241 -17.15 -20.24 5.41
CA LEU A 241 -17.95 -21.45 5.54
C LEU A 241 -18.87 -21.29 6.76
N THR A 242 -20.15 -21.47 6.56
CA THR A 242 -21.06 -21.65 7.69
C THR A 242 -20.81 -23.04 8.29
N GLN A 243 -20.94 -23.16 9.60
CA GLN A 243 -20.74 -24.40 10.36
C GLN A 243 -21.61 -25.58 9.87
N ASP A 244 -22.58 -25.31 9.03
CA ASP A 244 -23.52 -26.27 8.46
C ASP A 244 -23.15 -26.72 7.02
N GLY A 245 -21.91 -26.44 6.55
CA GLY A 245 -21.46 -26.81 5.20
C GLY A 245 -22.14 -26.01 4.08
N GLY A 246 -22.85 -24.97 4.41
CA GLY A 246 -23.49 -24.07 3.45
C GLY A 246 -22.50 -23.04 2.91
N PHE A 247 -22.46 -22.90 1.61
CA PHE A 247 -21.67 -21.90 0.91
C PHE A 247 -22.29 -20.52 1.11
N VAL A 248 -21.61 -19.60 1.76
CA VAL A 248 -21.91 -18.18 1.62
C VAL A 248 -20.92 -17.61 0.60
N ALA A 249 -21.23 -17.75 -0.65
CA ALA A 249 -20.64 -16.96 -1.72
C ALA A 249 -21.11 -15.52 -1.57
N ALA A 250 -20.60 -14.81 -0.60
CA ALA A 250 -20.86 -13.40 -0.47
C ALA A 250 -19.57 -12.64 -0.76
N ASN A 251 -19.16 -12.64 -2.02
CA ASN A 251 -18.33 -11.53 -2.52
C ASN A 251 -19.21 -10.28 -2.61
N VAL A 252 -19.77 -9.87 -1.49
CA VAL A 252 -20.34 -8.53 -1.39
C VAL A 252 -19.16 -7.57 -1.37
N LEU A 253 -18.86 -6.97 -2.51
CA LEU A 253 -17.86 -5.94 -2.66
C LEU A 253 -18.25 -4.73 -1.80
N THR A 254 -17.95 -4.80 -0.52
CA THR A 254 -18.26 -3.74 0.44
C THR A 254 -17.09 -2.79 0.58
N MET A 255 -17.33 -1.51 0.34
CA MET A 255 -16.35 -0.46 0.55
C MET A 255 -16.02 -0.30 2.04
N THR A 256 -14.82 -0.70 2.43
CA THR A 256 -14.32 -0.58 3.80
C THR A 256 -13.09 0.33 3.86
N THR A 257 -12.69 0.72 5.06
CA THR A 257 -11.42 1.40 5.26
C THR A 257 -10.27 0.45 4.89
N LEU A 258 -9.34 0.90 4.04
CA LEU A 258 -8.18 0.10 3.65
C LEU A 258 -7.20 -0.06 4.81
N ASP A 259 -6.55 -1.22 4.93
CA ASP A 259 -5.72 -1.58 6.09
C ASP A 259 -4.45 -0.72 6.23
N TRP A 260 -3.99 -0.13 5.14
CA TRP A 260 -2.88 0.83 5.13
C TRP A 260 -3.31 2.29 5.35
N HIS A 261 -4.60 2.55 5.57
CA HIS A 261 -5.14 3.89 5.74
C HIS A 261 -4.67 4.56 7.02
N ARG A 262 -4.04 5.73 6.88
CA ARG A 262 -3.66 6.63 7.98
C ARG A 262 -4.27 8.01 7.72
N PRO A 263 -5.34 8.40 8.44
CA PRO A 263 -6.02 9.66 8.16
C PRO A 263 -5.14 10.89 8.37
N HIS A 264 -4.22 10.86 9.32
CA HIS A 264 -3.37 11.99 9.65
C HIS A 264 -1.92 11.58 9.58
N ILE A 265 -1.13 12.28 8.78
CA ILE A 265 0.31 12.13 8.68
C ILE A 265 0.93 13.53 8.74
N LEU A 266 1.78 13.75 9.74
CA LEU A 266 2.60 14.96 9.86
C LEU A 266 4.06 14.56 9.85
N ASN A 267 4.84 15.10 8.94
CA ASN A 267 6.28 14.88 8.87
C ASN A 267 7.01 16.16 8.53
N GLY A 268 8.29 16.20 8.88
CA GLY A 268 9.09 17.33 8.53
C GLY A 268 10.48 17.32 9.15
N PHE A 269 11.18 18.37 8.87
CA PHE A 269 12.47 18.63 9.47
C PHE A 269 12.67 20.13 9.69
N ILE A 270 13.52 20.45 10.65
CA ILE A 270 14.06 21.78 10.93
C ILE A 270 15.56 21.64 11.02
N ASP A 271 16.28 22.42 10.24
CA ASP A 271 17.73 22.44 10.19
C ASP A 271 18.21 23.87 10.47
N TYR A 272 19.05 24.00 11.45
CA TYR A 272 19.62 25.27 11.82
C TYR A 272 21.15 25.19 11.85
N HIS A 273 21.81 26.10 11.15
CA HIS A 273 23.23 26.19 11.12
C HIS A 273 23.68 27.60 11.54
N LEU A 274 24.67 27.63 12.41
CA LEU A 274 25.36 28.85 12.84
C LEU A 274 26.77 28.79 12.35
N GLU A 275 27.14 29.74 11.48
CA GLU A 275 28.53 29.95 11.09
C GLU A 275 29.27 30.61 12.25
N MET A 276 30.42 30.04 12.57
CA MET A 276 31.27 30.44 13.66
C MET A 276 32.70 30.78 13.14
N GLY A 277 33.58 31.23 13.99
CA GLY A 277 34.94 31.51 13.60
C GLY A 277 35.98 30.82 14.49
N GLY A 278 37.19 30.71 14.01
CA GLY A 278 38.27 30.08 14.75
C GLY A 278 38.23 28.54 14.67
N LEU A 279 38.40 27.88 15.80
CA LEU A 279 38.44 26.42 15.87
C LEU A 279 37.11 25.78 15.49
N LEU A 280 36.00 26.38 15.88
CA LEU A 280 34.64 25.97 15.55
C LEU A 280 34.19 26.71 14.29
N GLN A 281 34.13 26.04 13.14
CA GLN A 281 33.72 26.68 11.88
C GLN A 281 32.20 26.79 11.77
N ARG A 282 31.49 25.77 12.20
CA ARG A 282 30.04 25.68 12.10
C ARG A 282 29.48 24.82 13.23
N ALA A 283 28.35 25.23 13.76
CA ALA A 283 27.52 24.40 14.61
C ALA A 283 26.17 24.19 13.94
N GLY A 284 25.64 22.98 14.00
CA GLY A 284 24.37 22.61 13.38
C GLY A 284 23.48 21.85 14.32
N ALA A 285 22.17 22.04 14.17
CA ALA A 285 21.13 21.26 14.80
C ALA A 285 20.05 20.87 13.77
N ASN A 286 19.79 19.61 13.61
CA ASN A 286 18.74 19.09 12.74
C ASN A 286 17.75 18.28 13.56
N LEU A 287 16.47 18.63 13.46
CA LEU A 287 15.36 17.94 14.05
C LEU A 287 14.50 17.34 12.93
N THR A 288 14.26 16.04 12.95
CA THR A 288 13.26 15.40 12.10
C THR A 288 12.12 14.85 12.94
N PHE A 289 10.91 14.90 12.42
CA PHE A 289 9.73 14.37 13.11
C PHE A 289 8.80 13.69 12.13
N ASN A 290 8.17 12.61 12.60
CA ASN A 290 7.12 11.88 11.91
C ASN A 290 6.04 11.49 12.93
N VAL A 291 4.80 11.92 12.67
CA VAL A 291 3.63 11.61 13.49
C VAL A 291 2.55 11.07 12.59
N GLN A 292 2.04 9.90 12.91
CA GLN A 292 1.04 9.25 12.05
C GLN A 292 -0.08 8.65 12.90
N SER A 293 -1.30 8.68 12.38
CA SER A 293 -2.40 7.89 12.93
C SER A 293 -2.07 6.40 12.87
N GLY A 294 -2.60 5.63 13.80
CA GLY A 294 -2.52 4.18 13.77
C GLY A 294 -3.17 3.58 12.53
N LEU A 295 -2.72 2.39 12.14
CA LEU A 295 -3.35 1.59 11.10
C LEU A 295 -4.71 1.07 11.58
N PRO A 296 -5.68 0.84 10.68
CA PRO A 296 -6.87 0.08 10.99
C PRO A 296 -6.48 -1.34 11.38
N VAL A 297 -7.16 -1.88 12.36
CA VAL A 297 -7.01 -3.25 12.82
C VAL A 297 -8.39 -3.88 12.90
N SER A 298 -8.49 -5.14 12.49
CA SER A 298 -9.74 -5.88 12.56
C SER A 298 -9.84 -6.55 13.92
N ALA A 299 -10.73 -6.04 14.78
CA ALA A 299 -11.09 -6.73 16.01
C ALA A 299 -12.16 -7.78 15.70
N ARG A 300 -11.91 -9.04 16.03
CA ARG A 300 -12.93 -10.09 15.99
C ARG A 300 -13.81 -9.94 17.23
N SER A 301 -15.05 -9.59 17.06
CA SER A 301 -16.07 -9.71 18.11
C SER A 301 -16.50 -11.18 18.16
N GLY A 302 -16.38 -11.83 19.32
CA GLY A 302 -16.62 -13.27 19.59
C GLY A 302 -17.55 -14.04 18.66
N ALA A 303 -17.71 -15.34 18.82
CA ALA A 303 -18.34 -16.29 17.89
C ALA A 303 -19.46 -15.71 17.01
N GLY A 304 -19.14 -15.40 15.75
CA GLY A 304 -20.11 -14.96 14.73
C GLY A 304 -20.37 -13.45 14.65
N GLY A 305 -19.62 -12.60 15.38
CA GLY A 305 -19.79 -11.14 15.35
C GLY A 305 -19.10 -10.47 14.15
N ALA A 306 -19.67 -9.35 13.69
CA ALA A 306 -19.07 -8.52 12.64
C ALA A 306 -17.69 -8.01 13.08
N SER A 307 -16.71 -8.11 12.19
CA SER A 307 -15.38 -7.53 12.42
C SER A 307 -15.50 -5.99 12.50
N LEU A 308 -15.20 -5.44 13.65
CA LEU A 308 -15.10 -3.99 13.81
C LEU A 308 -13.67 -3.55 13.49
N LYS A 309 -13.52 -2.58 12.59
CA LYS A 309 -12.22 -1.97 12.33
C LYS A 309 -11.95 -0.87 13.36
N GLU A 310 -11.04 -1.14 14.28
CA GLU A 310 -10.49 -0.17 15.22
C GLU A 310 -9.15 0.38 14.71
N ARG A 311 -8.55 1.32 15.43
CA ARG A 311 -7.24 1.86 15.07
C ARG A 311 -6.21 1.54 16.12
N ALA A 312 -5.05 1.09 15.66
CA ALA A 312 -3.86 1.01 16.49
C ALA A 312 -3.48 2.40 17.04
N PRO A 313 -2.69 2.46 18.11
CA PRO A 313 -2.17 3.73 18.63
C PRO A 313 -1.40 4.50 17.56
N SER A 314 -1.47 5.85 17.62
CA SER A 314 -0.67 6.71 16.77
C SER A 314 0.81 6.49 17.01
N THR A 315 1.64 6.59 15.97
CA THR A 315 3.09 6.55 16.08
C THR A 315 3.67 7.97 16.04
N MET A 316 4.76 8.19 16.78
CA MET A 316 5.50 9.44 16.78
C MET A 316 6.97 9.15 16.94
N GLU A 317 7.76 9.64 16.03
CA GLU A 317 9.22 9.54 16.07
C GLU A 317 9.81 10.94 15.89
N VAL A 318 10.71 11.31 16.77
CA VAL A 318 11.47 12.57 16.72
C VAL A 318 12.94 12.23 16.85
N ASN A 319 13.74 12.68 15.88
CA ASN A 319 15.19 12.47 15.87
C ASN A 319 15.89 13.82 15.91
N LEU A 320 16.98 13.88 16.67
CA LEU A 320 17.81 15.08 16.82
C LEU A 320 19.24 14.75 16.43
N LYS A 321 19.77 15.52 15.49
CA LYS A 321 21.19 15.50 15.15
C LYS A 321 21.82 16.84 15.53
N LEU A 322 22.88 16.81 16.32
CA LEU A 322 23.73 17.96 16.60
C LEU A 322 25.07 17.72 15.93
N ASP A 323 25.60 18.70 15.22
CA ASP A 323 26.91 18.59 14.59
C ASP A 323 27.74 19.84 14.75
N THR A 324 29.03 19.65 14.74
CA THR A 324 29.99 20.77 14.70
C THR A 324 31.16 20.45 13.79
N ARG A 325 31.50 21.42 12.96
CA ARG A 325 32.69 21.36 12.09
C ARG A 325 33.86 22.10 12.74
N LEU A 326 34.97 21.40 12.83
CA LEU A 326 36.21 21.92 13.41
C LEU A 326 37.20 22.29 12.31
N SER A 327 38.06 23.29 12.55
CA SER A 327 39.21 23.63 11.70
C SER A 327 40.50 23.16 12.38
N LEU A 328 41.10 22.11 11.84
CA LEU A 328 42.34 21.53 12.34
C LEU A 328 43.44 21.62 11.25
N GLY A 329 43.74 22.84 10.80
CA GLY A 329 44.69 23.06 9.72
C GLY A 329 44.15 22.59 8.37
N PRO A 330 44.81 21.63 7.69
CA PRO A 330 44.35 21.14 6.38
C PRO A 330 43.11 20.21 6.46
N VAL A 331 42.69 19.80 7.66
CA VAL A 331 41.60 18.86 7.88
C VAL A 331 40.44 19.58 8.55
N SER A 332 39.23 19.30 8.08
CA SER A 332 38.00 19.87 8.63
C SER A 332 37.03 18.74 9.08
N PRO A 333 37.30 18.10 10.23
CA PRO A 333 36.44 17.07 10.74
C PRO A 333 35.10 17.64 11.22
N THR A 334 34.05 16.87 10.99
CA THR A 334 32.71 17.12 11.55
C THR A 334 32.42 16.05 12.60
N VAL A 335 32.19 16.46 13.83
CA VAL A 335 31.72 15.58 14.92
C VAL A 335 30.22 15.73 15.02
N TYR A 336 29.51 14.62 15.20
CA TYR A 336 28.06 14.67 15.37
C TYR A 336 27.55 13.71 16.45
N LEU A 337 26.45 14.11 17.03
CA LEU A 337 25.60 13.31 17.93
C LEU A 337 24.27 13.14 17.24
N LEU A 338 23.83 11.89 17.04
CA LEU A 338 22.50 11.55 16.54
C LEU A 338 21.73 10.83 17.63
N VAL A 339 20.58 11.37 18.02
CA VAL A 339 19.64 10.75 18.94
C VAL A 339 18.39 10.41 18.15
N GLU A 340 18.17 9.11 17.92
CA GLU A 340 16.96 8.59 17.29
C GLU A 340 15.91 8.33 18.37
N ASN A 341 14.64 8.58 18.07
CA ASN A 341 13.52 8.48 18.99
C ASN A 341 13.79 9.20 20.33
N VAL A 342 14.12 10.49 20.26
CA VAL A 342 14.54 11.30 21.41
C VAL A 342 13.51 11.32 22.55
N LEU A 343 12.23 11.09 22.23
CA LEU A 343 11.13 10.99 23.20
C LEU A 343 11.04 9.61 23.85
N ASN A 344 11.85 8.65 23.42
CA ASN A 344 11.83 7.25 23.83
C ASN A 344 10.40 6.65 23.82
N ARG A 345 9.61 7.03 22.82
CA ARG A 345 8.23 6.56 22.71
C ARG A 345 8.20 5.12 22.22
N GLN A 346 7.42 4.29 22.87
CA GLN A 346 7.10 2.94 22.42
C GLN A 346 6.05 3.01 21.30
N ASN A 347 6.52 3.05 20.05
CA ASN A 347 5.65 3.06 18.87
C ASN A 347 5.27 1.63 18.51
N VAL A 348 3.98 1.33 18.47
CA VAL A 348 3.48 0.06 17.94
C VAL A 348 3.64 0.06 16.42
N VAL A 349 4.52 -0.77 15.88
CA VAL A 349 4.84 -0.83 14.44
C VAL A 349 4.20 -2.01 13.74
N ALA A 350 3.91 -3.08 14.47
CA ALA A 350 3.14 -4.21 13.99
C ALA A 350 2.36 -4.84 15.12
N ILE A 351 1.24 -5.42 14.78
CA ILE A 351 0.45 -6.26 15.66
C ILE A 351 0.62 -7.66 15.07
N ALA A 352 1.22 -8.57 15.84
CA ALA A 352 1.42 -9.92 15.37
C ALA A 352 0.05 -10.60 15.26
N ASP A 353 -0.41 -10.76 14.03
CA ASP A 353 -1.52 -11.61 13.70
C ASP A 353 -0.96 -13.01 13.42
N GLY A 354 -0.98 -13.83 14.42
CA GLY A 354 -0.72 -15.23 14.21
C GLY A 354 -2.05 -15.95 14.02
N GLY A 355 -2.58 -15.99 12.85
CA GLY A 355 -3.80 -16.62 12.33
C GLY A 355 -4.76 -17.42 13.23
N SER A 356 -4.36 -17.72 14.43
CA SER A 356 -5.15 -18.36 15.49
C SER A 356 -5.18 -17.56 16.80
N PHE A 357 -4.63 -16.36 16.82
CA PHE A 357 -4.44 -15.58 18.05
C PHE A 357 -5.61 -14.69 18.43
N PHE A 358 -6.62 -14.62 17.64
CA PHE A 358 -7.92 -14.10 18.07
C PHE A 358 -8.75 -15.20 18.74
N ASP A 359 -8.08 -15.97 19.62
CA ASP A 359 -8.80 -16.81 20.57
C ASP A 359 -9.60 -15.90 21.51
N GLU A 360 -10.80 -16.35 21.86
CA GLU A 360 -11.79 -15.59 22.66
C GLU A 360 -11.28 -15.06 24.00
N ALA A 361 -10.06 -15.45 24.40
CA ALA A 361 -9.41 -15.04 25.64
C ALA A 361 -8.41 -13.88 25.47
N SER A 362 -8.08 -13.42 24.28
CA SER A 362 -7.20 -12.29 24.09
C SER A 362 -8.02 -11.02 23.89
N ASP A 363 -8.27 -10.29 24.97
CA ASP A 363 -8.87 -8.96 24.96
C ASP A 363 -8.00 -8.00 24.13
N TYR A 364 -8.21 -8.01 22.82
CA TYR A 364 -7.61 -7.07 21.89
C TYR A 364 -8.00 -5.61 22.24
N HIS A 365 -9.10 -5.43 22.95
CA HIS A 365 -9.55 -4.14 23.46
C HIS A 365 -8.57 -3.51 24.45
N ASP A 366 -7.62 -4.25 24.96
CA ASP A 366 -6.70 -3.77 26.01
C ASP A 366 -5.35 -3.26 25.48
N ILE A 367 -5.28 -2.87 24.18
CA ILE A 367 -4.11 -2.13 23.66
C ILE A 367 -3.85 -0.87 24.50
N ALA A 368 -4.89 -0.29 25.10
CA ALA A 368 -4.79 0.86 26.00
C ALA A 368 -4.26 0.49 27.39
N ALA A 369 -4.42 -0.76 27.83
CA ALA A 369 -4.00 -1.24 29.16
C ALA A 369 -2.56 -1.79 29.17
N GLY A 370 -1.91 -1.89 28.02
CA GLY A 370 -0.53 -2.38 27.88
C GLY A 370 -0.45 -3.87 27.51
N PRO A 371 0.68 -4.30 26.98
CA PRO A 371 0.84 -5.61 26.38
C PRO A 371 0.91 -6.70 27.45
N THR A 372 -0.20 -7.26 27.82
CA THR A 372 -0.21 -8.47 28.66
C THR A 372 0.19 -9.73 27.87
N ASN A 373 0.22 -9.67 26.52
CA ASN A 373 0.32 -10.86 25.67
C ASN A 373 1.36 -10.81 24.56
N ASN A 374 2.43 -10.04 24.60
CA ASN A 374 3.53 -10.06 23.60
C ASN A 374 3.14 -10.00 22.10
N LEU A 375 1.92 -9.58 21.78
CA LEU A 375 1.41 -9.51 20.41
C LEU A 375 1.78 -8.20 19.69
N LEU A 376 2.35 -7.24 20.40
CA LEU A 376 2.73 -5.94 19.88
C LEU A 376 4.22 -5.90 19.58
N ALA A 377 4.57 -5.63 18.33
CA ALA A 377 5.93 -5.28 17.97
C ALA A 377 6.14 -3.77 18.13
N TYR A 378 7.14 -3.41 18.91
CA TYR A 378 7.53 -2.02 19.10
C TYR A 378 8.67 -1.62 18.17
N GLY A 379 8.63 -0.35 17.74
CA GLY A 379 9.72 0.27 17.01
C GLY A 379 10.98 0.44 17.86
N LYS A 380 12.03 0.97 17.25
CA LYS A 380 13.31 1.22 17.93
C LYS A 380 13.13 2.06 19.20
N PRO A 381 13.77 1.68 20.33
CA PRO A 381 13.90 2.55 21.49
C PRO A 381 14.81 3.76 21.15
N MET A 382 14.92 4.68 22.09
CA MET A 382 15.90 5.77 21.95
C MET A 382 17.31 5.21 21.74
N THR A 383 17.97 5.65 20.67
CA THR A 383 19.32 5.24 20.32
C THR A 383 20.20 6.46 20.19
N ILE A 384 21.40 6.41 20.77
CA ILE A 384 22.37 7.51 20.74
C ILE A 384 23.59 7.05 19.96
N ASN A 385 23.93 7.77 18.90
CA ASN A 385 25.07 7.50 18.03
C ASN A 385 26.01 8.69 18.01
N PHE A 386 27.30 8.44 18.16
CA PHE A 386 28.36 9.41 17.95
C PHE A 386 29.09 9.10 16.65
N GLY A 387 29.41 10.10 15.88
CA GLY A 387 30.18 9.93 14.65
C GLY A 387 31.15 11.03 14.38
N LEU A 388 32.20 10.67 13.62
CA LEU A 388 33.25 11.57 13.13
C LEU A 388 33.33 11.40 11.61
N GLN A 389 33.20 12.49 10.90
CA GLN A 389 33.40 12.56 9.45
C GLN A 389 34.61 13.42 9.16
N ILE A 390 35.58 12.89 8.46
CA ILE A 390 36.82 13.64 8.09
C ILE A 390 36.73 14.01 6.62
N ASN A 391 36.75 15.29 6.36
CA ASN A 391 36.86 15.85 5.01
C ASN A 391 38.28 16.43 4.83
N TYR A 392 38.93 16.07 3.76
CA TYR A 392 40.30 16.49 3.39
C TYR A 392 40.33 16.97 1.95
#